data_33d51ada80c13949c956a75d828a16f0
#
_entry.id   33d51ada80c13949c956a75d828a16f0
#
_cell.length_a   1.000
_cell.length_b   1.000
_cell.length_c   1.000
_cell.angle_alpha   90.00
_cell.angle_beta   90.00
_cell.angle_gamma   90.00
#
_symmetry.space_group_name_H-M   'P 1'
#
loop_
_entity.id
_entity.type
_entity.pdbx_description
1 polymer ?
#
loop_
_entity_poly.entity_id
_entity_poly.type
_entity_poly.pdbx_seq_one_letter_code
_entity_poly.pdbx_strand_id
1 'polypeptide(L)'
;MEFNSLTTNQRKWHLKLFGILSISLVLVSIVSRLRVIRWPLLGNPYIVMALEYVAILGTIGLIWYGYYRYTKVARESKDNDDLPIKQVKYIRVKRWHNRMLYLAALLNIVFFALTFKAQFEYFSAICLVFCAINFPSVAQYNRDFIEPDVEEHYETELNPQDESNIKQNLSSWDSVDFSAEKSEK
;
A
#
# COMPACT_ATOMS: atom_id res chain seq x y z
N MET A 1 -26.09 2.96 -13.39
CA MET A 1 -25.80 2.68 -11.96
C MET A 1 -24.87 3.77 -11.48
N GLU A 2 -25.24 4.54 -10.47
CA GLU A 2 -24.42 5.67 -10.05
C GLU A 2 -23.10 5.21 -9.41
N PHE A 3 -21.98 5.80 -9.80
CA PHE A 3 -20.64 5.52 -9.26
C PHE A 3 -20.59 5.59 -7.72
N ASN A 4 -21.32 6.55 -7.15
CA ASN A 4 -21.44 6.71 -5.69
C ASN A 4 -22.09 5.49 -5.01
N SER A 5 -23.08 4.84 -5.62
CA SER A 5 -23.71 3.64 -5.06
C SER A 5 -22.78 2.43 -5.06
N LEU A 6 -21.99 2.29 -6.11
CA LEU A 6 -20.99 1.22 -6.24
C LEU A 6 -19.83 1.37 -5.23
N THR A 7 -19.33 2.60 -5.07
CA THR A 7 -18.29 2.88 -4.07
C THR A 7 -18.80 2.71 -2.65
N THR A 8 -20.05 3.10 -2.36
CA THR A 8 -20.67 2.91 -1.04
C THR A 8 -20.80 1.41 -0.68
N ASN A 9 -21.24 0.58 -1.63
CA ASN A 9 -21.33 -0.85 -1.40
C ASN A 9 -19.94 -1.49 -1.17
N GLN A 10 -18.94 -1.05 -1.93
CA GLN A 10 -17.56 -1.50 -1.75
C GLN A 10 -16.99 -1.10 -0.38
N ARG A 11 -17.28 0.14 0.09
CA ARG A 11 -16.91 0.61 1.44
C ARG A 11 -17.54 -0.23 2.54
N LYS A 12 -18.83 -0.52 2.45
CA LYS A 12 -19.54 -1.38 3.42
C LYS A 12 -18.93 -2.77 3.50
N TRP A 13 -18.62 -3.37 2.36
CA TRP A 13 -17.96 -4.68 2.30
C TRP A 13 -16.56 -4.63 2.91
N HIS A 14 -15.79 -3.58 2.61
CA HIS A 14 -14.45 -3.36 3.15
C HIS A 14 -14.50 -3.22 4.68
N LEU A 15 -15.38 -2.38 5.22
CA LEU A 15 -15.54 -2.20 6.66
C LEU A 15 -15.95 -3.49 7.38
N LYS A 16 -16.84 -4.29 6.78
CA LYS A 16 -17.21 -5.59 7.36
C LYS A 16 -16.02 -6.53 7.46
N LEU A 17 -15.25 -6.71 6.40
CA LEU A 17 -14.09 -7.60 6.42
C LEU A 17 -13.00 -7.07 7.35
N PHE A 18 -12.72 -5.77 7.31
CA PHE A 18 -11.76 -5.14 8.21
C PHE A 18 -12.15 -5.37 9.68
N GLY A 19 -13.42 -5.14 10.02
CA GLY A 19 -13.93 -5.37 11.37
C GLY A 19 -13.82 -6.83 11.80
N ILE A 20 -14.22 -7.77 10.95
CA ILE A 20 -14.11 -9.21 11.25
C ILE A 20 -12.66 -9.63 11.50
N LEU A 21 -11.72 -9.24 10.64
CA LEU A 21 -10.31 -9.60 10.80
C LEU A 21 -9.67 -8.93 12.01
N SER A 22 -10.01 -7.67 12.29
CA SER A 22 -9.52 -6.96 13.48
C SER A 22 -9.99 -7.61 14.77
N ILE A 23 -11.28 -7.96 14.85
CA ILE A 23 -11.85 -8.68 15.99
C ILE A 23 -11.21 -10.07 16.12
N SER A 24 -11.03 -10.79 15.01
CA SER A 24 -10.38 -12.11 15.03
C SER A 24 -8.94 -12.02 15.55
N LEU A 25 -8.16 -11.02 15.11
CA LEU A 25 -6.80 -10.81 15.60
C LEU A 25 -6.78 -10.55 17.10
N VAL A 26 -7.65 -9.66 17.60
CA VAL A 26 -7.76 -9.34 19.03
C VAL A 26 -8.13 -10.57 19.84
N LEU A 27 -9.10 -11.35 19.38
CA LEU A 27 -9.53 -12.59 20.08
C LEU A 27 -8.39 -13.61 20.18
N VAL A 28 -7.69 -13.87 19.06
CA VAL A 28 -6.54 -14.80 19.06
C VAL A 28 -5.41 -14.27 19.95
N SER A 29 -5.16 -12.96 19.95
CA SER A 29 -4.16 -12.32 20.82
C SER A 29 -4.51 -12.48 22.31
N ILE A 30 -5.76 -12.28 22.69
CA ILE A 30 -6.24 -12.49 24.07
C ILE A 30 -6.07 -13.95 24.47
N VAL A 31 -6.53 -14.89 23.63
CA VAL A 31 -6.41 -16.34 23.89
C VAL A 31 -4.95 -16.76 24.06
N SER A 32 -4.06 -16.25 23.22
CA SER A 32 -2.62 -16.49 23.31
C SER A 32 -2.02 -15.98 24.63
N ARG A 33 -2.38 -14.77 25.07
CA ARG A 33 -1.85 -14.14 26.30
C ARG A 33 -2.40 -14.76 27.57
N LEU A 34 -3.67 -15.16 27.58
CA LEU A 34 -4.29 -15.81 28.71
C LEU A 34 -3.80 -17.26 28.93
N ARG A 35 -3.00 -17.79 28.00
CA ARG A 35 -2.53 -19.18 28.00
C ARG A 35 -3.66 -20.22 28.23
N VAL A 36 -4.85 -19.89 27.73
CA VAL A 36 -6.01 -20.78 27.82
C VAL A 36 -5.73 -22.08 27.07
N ILE A 37 -5.00 -21.98 25.97
CA ILE A 37 -4.50 -23.13 25.20
C ILE A 37 -3.02 -23.28 25.53
N ARG A 38 -2.66 -24.35 26.23
CA ARG A 38 -1.30 -24.59 26.75
C ARG A 38 -0.29 -25.04 25.68
N TRP A 39 -0.73 -25.31 24.44
CA TRP A 39 0.11 -25.88 23.39
C TRP A 39 -0.03 -25.06 22.10
N PRO A 40 1.05 -24.66 21.47
CA PRO A 40 0.99 -24.35 20.06
C PRO A 40 0.56 -25.64 19.35
N LEU A 41 -0.43 -25.54 18.45
CA LEU A 41 -0.92 -26.68 17.67
C LEU A 41 0.21 -27.27 16.78
N LEU A 42 1.21 -26.47 16.49
CA LEU A 42 2.43 -26.84 15.76
C LEU A 42 3.65 -26.60 16.68
N GLY A 43 4.13 -27.67 17.32
CA GLY A 43 5.29 -27.60 18.24
C GLY A 43 6.63 -27.92 17.58
N ASN A 44 6.65 -28.41 16.34
CA ASN A 44 7.89 -28.72 15.64
C ASN A 44 8.58 -27.43 15.16
N PRO A 45 9.83 -27.13 15.63
CA PRO A 45 10.52 -25.89 15.33
C PRO A 45 10.82 -25.72 13.82
N TYR A 46 11.07 -26.79 13.10
CA TYR A 46 11.33 -26.73 11.65
C TYR A 46 10.08 -26.36 10.86
N ILE A 47 8.92 -26.89 11.26
CA ILE A 47 7.64 -26.54 10.63
C ILE A 47 7.29 -25.07 10.91
N VAL A 48 7.49 -24.62 12.13
CA VAL A 48 7.24 -23.23 12.51
C VAL A 48 8.14 -22.28 11.72
N MET A 49 9.43 -22.60 11.59
CA MET A 49 10.38 -21.81 10.80
C MET A 49 9.97 -21.77 9.29
N ALA A 50 9.56 -22.91 8.73
CA ALA A 50 9.07 -22.94 7.35
C ALA A 50 7.81 -22.07 7.17
N LEU A 51 6.87 -22.08 8.13
CA LEU A 51 5.69 -21.22 8.12
C LEU A 51 6.04 -19.73 8.22
N GLU A 52 7.07 -19.37 8.99
CA GLU A 52 7.57 -18.00 9.06
C GLU A 52 8.03 -17.50 7.69
N TYR A 53 8.83 -18.29 6.96
CA TYR A 53 9.25 -17.94 5.60
C TYR A 53 8.05 -17.85 4.63
N VAL A 54 7.14 -18.80 4.69
CA VAL A 54 5.92 -18.80 3.84
C VAL A 54 5.06 -17.56 4.15
N ALA A 55 4.92 -17.20 5.42
CA ALA A 55 4.17 -16.00 5.82
C ALA A 55 4.81 -14.72 5.30
N ILE A 56 6.13 -14.56 5.47
CA ILE A 56 6.85 -13.37 5.02
C ILE A 56 6.77 -13.24 3.50
N LEU A 57 7.20 -14.27 2.77
CA LEU A 57 7.22 -14.25 1.31
C LEU A 57 5.81 -14.16 0.73
N GLY A 58 4.85 -14.90 1.31
CA GLY A 58 3.45 -14.87 0.90
C GLY A 58 2.81 -13.50 1.14
N THR A 59 3.06 -12.88 2.28
CA THR A 59 2.53 -11.55 2.60
C THR A 59 3.10 -10.49 1.64
N ILE A 60 4.42 -10.45 1.47
CA ILE A 60 5.08 -9.52 0.56
C ILE A 60 4.59 -9.75 -0.88
N GLY A 61 4.54 -11.02 -1.33
CA GLY A 61 4.08 -11.38 -2.67
C GLY A 61 2.63 -10.98 -2.93
N LEU A 62 1.72 -11.20 -1.99
CA LEU A 62 0.31 -10.83 -2.10
C LEU A 62 0.12 -9.30 -2.14
N ILE A 63 0.81 -8.57 -1.29
CA ILE A 63 0.76 -7.10 -1.27
C ILE A 63 1.32 -6.54 -2.58
N TRP A 64 2.52 -6.99 -2.97
CA TRP A 64 3.19 -6.55 -4.20
C TRP A 64 2.35 -6.86 -5.45
N TYR A 65 1.84 -8.07 -5.57
CA TYR A 65 1.02 -8.48 -6.71
C TYR A 65 -0.30 -7.69 -6.79
N GLY A 66 -0.95 -7.46 -5.64
CA GLY A 66 -2.15 -6.64 -5.56
C GLY A 66 -1.89 -5.20 -6.02
N TYR A 67 -0.79 -4.61 -5.55
CA TYR A 67 -0.36 -3.26 -5.92
C TYR A 67 0.04 -3.16 -7.40
N TYR A 68 0.87 -4.09 -7.88
CA TYR A 68 1.30 -4.14 -9.28
C TYR A 68 0.11 -4.19 -10.26
N ARG A 69 -0.86 -5.08 -10.00
CA ARG A 69 -2.07 -5.13 -10.84
C ARG A 69 -2.88 -3.84 -10.78
N TYR A 70 -2.98 -3.25 -9.61
CA TYR A 70 -3.70 -2.00 -9.43
C TYR A 70 -3.06 -0.87 -10.26
N THR A 71 -1.77 -0.64 -10.10
CA THR A 71 -1.03 0.42 -10.81
C THR A 71 -1.00 0.21 -12.32
N LYS A 72 -0.83 -1.04 -12.78
CA LYS A 72 -0.89 -1.37 -14.20
C LYS A 72 -2.23 -0.98 -14.82
N VAL A 73 -3.36 -1.40 -14.21
CA VAL A 73 -4.70 -1.07 -14.71
C VAL A 73 -4.99 0.43 -14.60
N ALA A 74 -4.50 1.10 -13.57
CA ALA A 74 -4.66 2.54 -13.42
C ALA A 74 -3.98 3.30 -14.58
N ARG A 75 -2.72 2.98 -14.89
CA ARG A 75 -2.00 3.59 -16.04
C ARG A 75 -2.69 3.32 -17.36
N GLU A 76 -2.97 2.06 -17.68
CA GLU A 76 -3.63 1.69 -18.94
C GLU A 76 -4.99 2.40 -19.12
N SER A 77 -5.69 2.71 -18.02
CA SER A 77 -6.99 3.33 -18.04
C SER A 77 -6.92 4.86 -18.16
N LYS A 78 -5.84 5.50 -17.72
CA LYS A 78 -5.67 6.96 -17.80
C LYS A 78 -5.74 7.44 -19.26
N ASP A 79 -5.06 6.76 -20.15
CA ASP A 79 -4.84 7.23 -21.50
C ASP A 79 -5.92 6.76 -22.50
N ASN A 80 -6.53 5.59 -22.25
CA ASN A 80 -7.29 4.88 -23.28
C ASN A 80 -8.79 4.74 -23.00
N ASP A 81 -9.29 5.10 -21.82
CA ASP A 81 -10.66 4.79 -21.42
C ASP A 81 -11.55 6.01 -21.22
N ASP A 82 -12.83 5.87 -21.62
CA ASP A 82 -13.89 6.82 -21.25
C ASP A 82 -14.21 6.77 -19.75
N LEU A 83 -14.73 7.87 -19.19
CA LEU A 83 -15.08 8.02 -17.77
C LEU A 83 -15.88 6.83 -17.19
N PRO A 84 -16.97 6.33 -17.82
CA PRO A 84 -17.73 5.21 -17.26
C PRO A 84 -16.92 3.91 -17.23
N ILE A 85 -16.03 3.68 -18.18
CA ILE A 85 -15.15 2.51 -18.24
C ILE A 85 -14.11 2.59 -17.14
N LYS A 86 -13.49 3.76 -16.93
CA LYS A 86 -12.54 4.03 -15.83
C LYS A 86 -13.15 3.70 -14.46
N GLN A 87 -14.38 4.13 -14.21
CA GLN A 87 -15.09 3.85 -12.95
C GLN A 87 -15.26 2.35 -12.69
N VAL A 88 -15.69 1.59 -13.68
CA VAL A 88 -15.87 0.14 -13.55
C VAL A 88 -14.54 -0.58 -13.34
N LYS A 89 -13.50 -0.19 -14.08
CA LYS A 89 -12.15 -0.75 -13.94
C LYS A 89 -11.58 -0.47 -12.55
N TYR A 90 -11.70 0.78 -12.04
CA TYR A 90 -11.27 1.14 -10.70
C TYR A 90 -11.91 0.24 -9.64
N ILE A 91 -13.26 0.11 -9.64
CA ILE A 91 -13.97 -0.70 -8.65
C ILE A 91 -13.51 -2.16 -8.70
N ARG A 92 -13.33 -2.71 -9.89
CA ARG A 92 -12.90 -4.11 -10.08
C ARG A 92 -11.48 -4.33 -9.56
N VAL A 93 -10.52 -3.49 -9.96
CA VAL A 93 -9.12 -3.67 -9.58
C VAL A 93 -8.89 -3.31 -8.11
N LYS A 94 -9.60 -2.31 -7.58
CA LYS A 94 -9.54 -1.95 -6.16
C LYS A 94 -10.08 -3.06 -5.27
N ARG A 95 -11.19 -3.69 -5.68
CA ARG A 95 -11.73 -4.87 -4.99
C ARG A 95 -10.73 -6.03 -4.98
N TRP A 96 -10.06 -6.26 -6.10
CA TRP A 96 -9.02 -7.28 -6.20
C TRP A 96 -7.84 -6.97 -5.28
N HIS A 97 -7.31 -5.77 -5.33
CA HIS A 97 -6.20 -5.32 -4.47
C HIS A 97 -6.54 -5.51 -2.99
N ASN A 98 -7.70 -5.04 -2.56
CA ASN A 98 -8.13 -5.20 -1.17
C ASN A 98 -8.31 -6.68 -0.77
N ARG A 99 -8.78 -7.55 -1.68
CA ARG A 99 -8.85 -9.00 -1.42
C ARG A 99 -7.48 -9.61 -1.15
N MET A 100 -6.43 -9.19 -1.87
CA MET A 100 -5.07 -9.66 -1.63
C MET A 100 -4.55 -9.24 -0.25
N LEU A 101 -4.83 -7.99 0.16
CA LEU A 101 -4.49 -7.50 1.50
C LEU A 101 -5.21 -8.28 2.60
N TYR A 102 -6.51 -8.55 2.43
CA TYR A 102 -7.27 -9.34 3.41
C TYR A 102 -6.81 -10.80 3.46
N LEU A 103 -6.44 -11.37 2.32
CA LEU A 103 -5.89 -12.71 2.27
C LEU A 103 -4.56 -12.79 3.02
N ALA A 104 -3.69 -11.79 2.85
CA ALA A 104 -2.44 -11.70 3.58
C ALA A 104 -2.67 -11.57 5.11
N ALA A 105 -3.60 -10.72 5.54
CA ALA A 105 -3.97 -10.58 6.95
C ALA A 105 -4.52 -11.89 7.53
N LEU A 106 -5.46 -12.53 6.82
CA LEU A 106 -6.07 -13.79 7.23
C LEU A 106 -5.03 -14.91 7.38
N LEU A 107 -4.12 -15.04 6.41
CA LEU A 107 -3.04 -16.03 6.44
C LEU A 107 -2.18 -15.88 7.71
N ASN A 108 -1.80 -14.65 8.03
CA ASN A 108 -1.01 -14.38 9.24
C ASN A 108 -1.81 -14.61 10.54
N ILE A 109 -3.11 -14.29 10.58
CA ILE A 109 -3.98 -14.59 11.73
C ILE A 109 -4.07 -16.10 11.95
N VAL A 110 -4.23 -16.88 10.87
CA VAL A 110 -4.26 -18.35 10.96
C VAL A 110 -2.93 -18.91 11.48
N PHE A 111 -1.81 -18.42 10.96
CA PHE A 111 -0.49 -18.87 11.43
C PHE A 111 -0.25 -18.44 12.87
N PHE A 112 -0.72 -17.26 13.26
CA PHE A 112 -0.68 -16.83 14.67
C PHE A 112 -1.50 -17.77 15.56
N ALA A 113 -2.71 -18.13 15.17
CA ALA A 113 -3.55 -19.07 15.94
C ALA A 113 -2.93 -20.48 16.07
N LEU A 114 -2.16 -20.92 15.06
CA LEU A 114 -1.51 -22.24 15.06
C LEU A 114 -0.21 -22.27 15.88
N THR A 115 0.53 -21.18 15.93
CA THR A 115 1.90 -21.15 16.48
C THR A 115 2.05 -20.28 17.74
N PHE A 116 1.13 -19.34 17.97
CA PHE A 116 1.20 -18.28 18.99
C PHE A 116 2.49 -17.44 18.94
N LYS A 117 3.15 -17.38 17.77
CA LYS A 117 4.35 -16.57 17.57
C LYS A 117 3.98 -15.11 17.32
N ALA A 118 4.52 -14.19 18.14
CA ALA A 118 4.26 -12.75 18.05
C ALA A 118 4.54 -12.15 16.67
N GLN A 119 5.45 -12.72 15.91
CA GLN A 119 5.77 -12.27 14.54
C GLN A 119 4.55 -12.26 13.62
N PHE A 120 3.71 -13.29 13.68
CA PHE A 120 2.48 -13.36 12.88
C PHE A 120 1.42 -12.37 13.34
N GLU A 121 1.36 -12.08 14.66
CA GLU A 121 0.53 -10.99 15.21
C GLU A 121 0.91 -9.64 14.59
N TYR A 122 2.22 -9.31 14.57
CA TYR A 122 2.72 -8.07 13.98
C TYR A 122 2.46 -7.99 12.48
N PHE A 123 2.70 -9.06 11.73
CA PHE A 123 2.40 -9.07 10.29
C PHE A 123 0.91 -8.90 10.01
N SER A 124 0.04 -9.51 10.81
CA SER A 124 -1.41 -9.31 10.71
C SER A 124 -1.79 -7.85 10.95
N ALA A 125 -1.23 -7.24 12.01
CA ALA A 125 -1.48 -5.84 12.34
C ALA A 125 -1.01 -4.90 11.21
N ILE A 126 0.18 -5.13 10.66
CA ILE A 126 0.70 -4.37 9.51
C ILE A 126 -0.24 -4.50 8.31
N CYS A 127 -0.69 -5.71 7.97
CA CYS A 127 -1.64 -5.91 6.87
C CYS A 127 -2.95 -5.16 7.10
N LEU A 128 -3.47 -5.14 8.33
CA LEU A 128 -4.68 -4.39 8.69
C LEU A 128 -4.48 -2.89 8.57
N VAL A 129 -3.32 -2.35 8.95
CA VAL A 129 -2.97 -0.94 8.71
C VAL A 129 -2.96 -0.63 7.22
N PHE A 130 -2.37 -1.49 6.38
CA PHE A 130 -2.44 -1.33 4.93
C PHE A 130 -3.88 -1.38 4.40
N CYS A 131 -4.73 -2.25 4.95
CA CYS A 131 -6.16 -2.26 4.61
C CYS A 131 -6.85 -0.94 4.97
N ALA A 132 -6.53 -0.35 6.12
CA ALA A 132 -7.10 0.93 6.54
C ALA A 132 -6.66 2.10 5.63
N ILE A 133 -5.37 2.16 5.27
CA ILE A 133 -4.83 3.18 4.36
C ILE A 133 -5.44 3.04 2.96
N ASN A 134 -5.65 1.81 2.50
CA ASN A 134 -6.20 1.51 1.18
C ASN A 134 -7.74 1.52 1.13
N PHE A 135 -8.37 2.31 1.98
CA PHE A 135 -9.82 2.46 2.00
C PHE A 135 -10.34 3.04 0.67
N PRO A 136 -11.37 2.43 0.03
CA PRO A 136 -11.88 2.90 -1.25
C PRO A 136 -12.46 4.31 -1.11
N SER A 137 -11.92 5.29 -1.84
CA SER A 137 -12.39 6.68 -1.81
C SER A 137 -12.49 7.29 -3.21
N VAL A 138 -13.35 8.29 -3.36
CA VAL A 138 -13.49 9.05 -4.60
C VAL A 138 -12.21 9.86 -4.86
N ALA A 139 -11.60 10.41 -3.81
CA ALA A 139 -10.34 11.13 -3.92
C ALA A 139 -9.22 10.25 -4.50
N GLN A 140 -9.12 9.00 -4.04
CA GLN A 140 -8.16 8.05 -4.59
C GLN A 140 -8.45 7.71 -6.06
N TYR A 141 -9.73 7.57 -6.44
CA TYR A 141 -10.12 7.37 -7.83
C TYR A 141 -9.66 8.54 -8.70
N ASN A 142 -9.93 9.77 -8.28
CA ASN A 142 -9.56 10.96 -9.05
C ASN A 142 -8.04 11.03 -9.24
N ARG A 143 -7.27 10.86 -8.16
CA ARG A 143 -5.81 10.89 -8.22
C ARG A 143 -5.24 9.79 -9.14
N ASP A 144 -5.71 8.55 -8.99
CA ASP A 144 -5.07 7.40 -9.61
C ASP A 144 -5.58 7.12 -11.05
N PHE A 145 -6.79 7.62 -11.42
CA PHE A 145 -7.43 7.32 -12.72
C PHE A 145 -7.78 8.54 -13.57
N ILE A 146 -7.78 9.75 -13.00
CA ILE A 146 -8.19 10.97 -13.71
C ILE A 146 -7.05 11.98 -13.78
N GLU A 147 -6.39 12.28 -12.66
CA GLU A 147 -5.32 13.28 -12.61
C GLU A 147 -4.11 12.79 -13.42
N PRO A 148 -3.52 13.65 -14.29
CA PRO A 148 -2.28 13.32 -14.98
C PRO A 148 -1.16 13.05 -13.97
N ASP A 149 -0.19 12.20 -14.33
CA ASP A 149 0.96 11.96 -13.48
C ASP A 149 1.79 13.25 -13.42
N VAL A 150 2.05 13.72 -12.21
CA VAL A 150 2.73 15.00 -11.95
C VAL A 150 4.15 15.03 -12.58
N GLU A 151 4.76 13.86 -12.78
CA GLU A 151 6.08 13.75 -13.41
C GLU A 151 6.10 14.21 -14.88
N GLU A 152 5.02 13.99 -15.65
CA GLU A 152 4.93 14.47 -17.03
C GLU A 152 4.78 16.00 -17.12
N HIS A 153 4.26 16.65 -16.07
CA HIS A 153 4.04 18.10 -16.07
C HIS A 153 5.34 18.89 -15.88
N TYR A 154 6.33 18.33 -15.16
CA TYR A 154 7.62 19.01 -14.97
C TYR A 154 8.51 18.95 -16.22
N GLU A 155 8.43 17.87 -17.02
CA GLU A 155 9.20 17.78 -18.27
C GLU A 155 8.60 18.64 -19.39
N THR A 156 7.28 18.89 -19.37
CA THR A 156 6.61 19.65 -20.45
C THR A 156 6.63 21.16 -20.19
N GLU A 157 6.79 21.63 -18.94
CA GLU A 157 6.84 23.06 -18.59
C GLU A 157 8.25 23.65 -18.54
N LEU A 158 9.30 22.86 -18.56
CA LEU A 158 10.65 23.35 -18.71
C LEU A 158 10.87 23.81 -20.16
N ASN A 159 10.46 25.07 -20.42
CA ASN A 159 10.79 25.75 -21.65
C ASN A 159 12.33 25.75 -21.80
N PRO A 160 12.88 25.42 -22.98
CA PRO A 160 14.32 25.45 -23.22
C PRO A 160 15.00 26.77 -22.82
N GLN A 161 14.23 27.87 -22.75
CA GLN A 161 14.67 29.16 -22.25
C GLN A 161 14.88 29.19 -20.73
N ASP A 162 14.10 28.43 -19.97
CA ASP A 162 14.24 28.36 -18.50
C ASP A 162 15.46 27.52 -18.11
N GLU A 163 15.76 26.48 -18.88
CA GLU A 163 16.97 25.67 -18.70
C GLU A 163 18.25 26.46 -18.96
N SER A 164 18.24 27.36 -19.94
CA SER A 164 19.35 28.25 -20.23
C SER A 164 19.58 29.30 -19.14
N ASN A 165 18.49 29.84 -18.58
CA ASN A 165 18.55 30.80 -17.48
C ASN A 165 19.02 30.15 -16.15
N ILE A 166 18.62 28.90 -15.88
CA ILE A 166 19.06 28.14 -14.70
C ILE A 166 20.57 27.83 -14.81
N LYS A 167 21.05 27.39 -15.98
CA LYS A 167 22.45 27.13 -16.23
C LYS A 167 23.33 28.41 -16.12
N GLN A 168 22.81 29.53 -16.60
CA GLN A 168 23.50 30.82 -16.52
C GLN A 168 23.57 31.33 -15.05
N ASN A 169 22.53 31.15 -14.28
CA ASN A 169 22.52 31.47 -12.83
C ASN A 169 23.47 30.56 -12.04
N LEU A 170 23.48 29.24 -12.31
CA LEU A 170 24.39 28.30 -11.66
C LEU A 170 25.87 28.64 -11.94
N SER A 171 26.21 28.99 -13.20
CA SER A 171 27.59 29.39 -13.54
C SER A 171 28.03 30.71 -12.88
N SER A 172 27.09 31.59 -12.52
CA SER A 172 27.39 32.82 -11.78
C SER A 172 27.72 32.58 -10.30
N TRP A 173 27.21 31.49 -9.72
CA TRP A 173 27.53 31.11 -8.34
C TRP A 173 28.90 30.46 -8.20
N ASP A 174 29.41 29.77 -9.22
CA ASP A 174 30.75 29.20 -9.24
C ASP A 174 31.85 30.29 -9.34
N SER A 175 31.47 31.52 -9.71
CA SER A 175 32.40 32.66 -9.79
C SER A 175 32.45 33.51 -8.52
N VAL A 176 31.70 33.19 -7.48
CA VAL A 176 31.78 33.86 -6.16
C VAL A 176 32.96 33.30 -5.40
N ASP A 177 34.06 34.05 -5.42
CA ASP A 177 35.31 33.72 -4.77
C ASP A 177 35.16 33.84 -3.24
N PHE A 178 35.06 32.71 -2.55
CA PHE A 178 34.97 32.60 -1.08
C PHE A 178 36.34 32.82 -0.37
N SER A 179 37.33 33.30 -1.10
CA SER A 179 38.69 33.52 -0.54
C SER A 179 38.84 34.80 0.29
N ALA A 180 37.83 35.68 0.32
CA ALA A 180 37.95 36.99 0.96
C ALA A 180 37.70 37.05 2.48
N GLU A 181 37.31 35.93 3.14
CA GLU A 181 36.91 35.94 4.56
C GLU A 181 37.94 35.31 5.53
N LYS A 182 39.23 35.22 5.13
CA LYS A 182 40.30 34.66 5.98
C LYS A 182 41.43 35.62 6.31
N SER A 183 41.21 36.93 6.32
CA SER A 183 42.26 37.89 6.70
C SER A 183 41.81 38.94 7.73
N GLU A 184 41.11 38.52 8.80
CA GLU A 184 40.99 39.32 10.01
C GLU A 184 40.90 38.39 11.24
N LYS A 185 42.04 37.89 11.70
CA LYS A 185 42.33 37.62 13.12
C LYS A 185 43.85 37.53 13.34
#